data_aaf09ae72434cf4ad4dfb7e0f5bd0d1a
#
_entry.id   aaf09ae72434cf4ad4dfb7e0f5bd0d1a
#
_cell.length_a   1.000
_cell.length_b   1.000
_cell.length_c   1.000
_cell.angle_alpha   90.00
_cell.angle_beta   90.00
_cell.angle_gamma   90.00
#
_symmetry.space_group_name_H-M   'P 1'
#
loop_
_entity.id
_entity.type
_entity.pdbx_description
1 polymer ?
#
loop_
_entity_poly.entity_id
_entity_poly.type
_entity_poly.pdbx_seq_one_letter_code
_entity_poly.pdbx_strand_id
1 'polypeptide(L)'
;MTERRIETGIDIDAPPSRVWTVLTDFVRMPTWNPFIKSISGNLTQGARLSVYIAPPGKSGMRFKPTVLSVRPERELRWLGRLLFSGIFDGEHYFLLEPIGNSRTRLTQGEKFSGLLVGLLSGTLSATEEGFKAMNTALKQEAERNGSPDGLAHASF
;
A
#
# COMPACT_ATOMS: atom_id res chain seq x y z
N MET A 1 22.18 -3.06 14.11
CA MET A 1 20.74 -2.84 13.99
C MET A 1 20.13 -3.93 13.14
N THR A 2 19.02 -4.48 13.59
CA THR A 2 18.31 -5.51 12.84
C THR A 2 17.44 -4.87 11.76
N GLU A 3 17.48 -5.44 10.56
CA GLU A 3 16.67 -5.00 9.45
C GLU A 3 15.98 -6.20 8.82
N ARG A 4 14.73 -6.04 8.46
CA ARG A 4 13.94 -7.03 7.75
C ARG A 4 13.19 -6.38 6.61
N ARG A 5 13.03 -7.12 5.52
CA ARG A 5 12.24 -6.63 4.38
C ARG A 5 11.16 -7.64 4.03
N ILE A 6 9.96 -7.15 3.87
CA ILE A 6 8.85 -7.89 3.28
C ILE A 6 8.63 -7.31 1.89
N GLU A 7 8.56 -8.16 0.87
CA GLU A 7 8.29 -7.68 -0.47
C GLU A 7 7.38 -8.65 -1.19
N THR A 8 6.30 -8.14 -1.75
CA THR A 8 5.29 -8.91 -2.47
C THR A 8 5.05 -8.26 -3.83
N GLY A 9 4.55 -9.05 -4.79
CA GLY A 9 4.29 -8.51 -6.12
C GLY A 9 3.12 -9.19 -6.78
N ILE A 10 2.49 -8.49 -7.73
CA ILE A 10 1.37 -8.99 -8.49
C ILE A 10 1.32 -8.26 -9.83
N ASP A 11 0.89 -8.95 -10.88
CA ASP A 11 0.63 -8.34 -12.17
C ASP A 11 -0.84 -7.98 -12.27
N ILE A 12 -1.13 -6.77 -12.73
CA ILE A 12 -2.48 -6.22 -12.81
C ILE A 12 -2.80 -5.90 -14.27
N ASP A 13 -3.96 -6.37 -14.75
CA ASP A 13 -4.42 -6.13 -16.11
C ASP A 13 -5.11 -4.76 -16.21
N ALA A 14 -4.35 -3.73 -15.87
CA ALA A 14 -4.77 -2.34 -15.98
C ALA A 14 -3.50 -1.49 -16.09
N PRO A 15 -3.57 -0.35 -16.79
CA PRO A 15 -2.39 0.52 -16.95
C PRO A 15 -2.02 1.19 -15.62
N PRO A 16 -0.76 1.63 -15.48
CA PRO A 16 -0.32 2.31 -14.26
C PRO A 16 -1.17 3.50 -13.85
N SER A 17 -1.74 4.22 -14.80
CA SER A 17 -2.63 5.35 -14.49
C SER A 17 -3.87 4.89 -13.71
N ARG A 18 -4.45 3.76 -14.11
CA ARG A 18 -5.63 3.22 -13.43
C ARG A 18 -5.27 2.68 -12.04
N VAL A 19 -4.19 1.92 -11.96
CA VAL A 19 -3.72 1.38 -10.68
C VAL A 19 -3.42 2.50 -9.70
N TRP A 20 -2.75 3.55 -10.18
CA TRP A 20 -2.43 4.72 -9.35
C TRP A 20 -3.68 5.42 -8.84
N THR A 21 -4.67 5.60 -9.72
CA THR A 21 -5.93 6.24 -9.34
C THR A 21 -6.62 5.47 -8.22
N VAL A 22 -6.70 4.15 -8.32
CA VAL A 22 -7.31 3.32 -7.27
C VAL A 22 -6.51 3.39 -5.98
N LEU A 23 -5.19 3.28 -6.09
CA LEU A 23 -4.30 3.27 -4.92
C LEU A 23 -4.36 4.58 -4.14
N THR A 24 -4.49 5.71 -4.84
CA THR A 24 -4.42 7.03 -4.20
C THR A 24 -5.78 7.64 -3.91
N ASP A 25 -6.86 6.97 -4.24
CA ASP A 25 -8.21 7.41 -3.88
C ASP A 25 -8.50 7.00 -2.44
N PHE A 26 -8.00 7.77 -1.50
CA PHE A 26 -8.05 7.45 -0.07
C PHE A 26 -9.47 7.37 0.48
N VAL A 27 -10.39 8.16 -0.08
CA VAL A 27 -11.79 8.16 0.37
C VAL A 27 -12.43 6.79 0.14
N ARG A 28 -12.10 6.15 -0.98
CA ARG A 28 -12.66 4.84 -1.31
C ARG A 28 -11.86 3.66 -0.76
N MET A 29 -10.68 3.91 -0.20
CA MET A 29 -9.81 2.86 0.31
C MET A 29 -10.55 1.87 1.24
N PRO A 30 -11.36 2.32 2.20
CA PRO A 30 -12.07 1.39 3.08
C PRO A 30 -13.06 0.46 2.37
N THR A 31 -13.50 0.80 1.16
CA THR A 31 -14.51 0.01 0.46
C THR A 31 -13.96 -1.26 -0.18
N TRP A 32 -12.65 -1.30 -0.44
CA TRP A 32 -12.07 -2.44 -1.12
C TRP A 32 -10.83 -3.03 -0.43
N ASN A 33 -10.14 -2.27 0.42
CA ASN A 33 -8.87 -2.68 0.98
C ASN A 33 -9.04 -3.50 2.26
N PRO A 34 -8.60 -4.77 2.28
CA PRO A 34 -8.74 -5.60 3.48
C PRO A 34 -7.66 -5.38 4.52
N PHE A 35 -6.62 -4.59 4.23
CA PHE A 35 -5.50 -4.34 5.11
C PHE A 35 -5.47 -2.90 5.62
N ILE A 36 -5.45 -1.91 4.73
CA ILE A 36 -5.57 -0.51 5.12
C ILE A 36 -7.05 -0.18 5.23
N LYS A 37 -7.53 -0.08 6.47
CA LYS A 37 -8.95 0.12 6.76
C LYS A 37 -9.37 1.56 6.61
N SER A 38 -8.45 2.49 6.82
CA SER A 38 -8.68 3.91 6.53
C SER A 38 -7.34 4.61 6.35
N ILE A 39 -7.36 5.66 5.56
CA ILE A 39 -6.18 6.48 5.30
C ILE A 39 -6.64 7.90 4.95
N SER A 40 -5.95 8.90 5.46
CA SER A 40 -6.26 10.29 5.15
C SER A 40 -4.99 11.13 5.19
N GLY A 41 -5.05 12.28 4.55
CA GLY A 41 -3.93 13.22 4.47
C GLY A 41 -3.59 13.55 3.03
N ASN A 42 -2.67 14.48 2.85
CA ASN A 42 -2.24 14.93 1.53
C ASN A 42 -1.09 14.09 1.02
N LEU A 43 -1.15 13.70 -0.26
CA LEU A 43 -0.06 13.00 -0.91
C LEU A 43 0.98 13.99 -1.42
N THR A 44 1.72 14.56 -0.48
CA THR A 44 2.80 15.50 -0.76
C THR A 44 4.00 15.09 0.07
N GLN A 45 5.18 15.14 -0.51
CA GLN A 45 6.41 14.82 0.20
C GLN A 45 6.51 15.63 1.48
N GLY A 46 6.81 14.97 2.60
CA GLY A 46 6.92 15.58 3.91
C GLY A 46 5.61 15.65 4.69
N ALA A 47 4.46 15.42 4.04
CA ALA A 47 3.18 15.43 4.73
C ALA A 47 3.01 14.19 5.62
N ARG A 48 2.20 14.32 6.66
CA ARG A 48 1.86 13.20 7.53
C ARG A 48 0.47 12.68 7.19
N LEU A 49 0.39 11.38 7.02
CA LEU A 49 -0.88 10.70 6.80
C LEU A 49 -1.40 10.15 8.13
N SER A 50 -2.68 9.82 8.19
CA SER A 50 -3.25 9.04 9.29
C SER A 50 -3.72 7.73 8.69
N VAL A 51 -3.16 6.61 9.17
CA VAL A 51 -3.41 5.29 8.59
C VAL A 51 -3.86 4.33 9.68
N TYR A 52 -4.93 3.59 9.40
CA TYR A 52 -5.37 2.50 10.27
C TYR A 52 -5.26 1.18 9.50
N ILE A 53 -4.43 0.28 10.00
CA ILE A 53 -4.22 -1.03 9.40
C ILE A 53 -4.75 -2.12 10.31
N ALA A 54 -5.18 -3.22 9.70
CA ALA A 54 -5.58 -4.42 10.44
C ALA A 54 -5.19 -5.64 9.61
N PRO A 55 -4.05 -6.28 9.90
CA PRO A 55 -3.67 -7.52 9.22
C PRO A 55 -4.72 -8.60 9.46
N PRO A 56 -4.88 -9.56 8.54
CA PRO A 56 -5.88 -10.62 8.70
C PRO A 56 -5.76 -11.33 10.05
N GLY A 57 -6.88 -11.40 10.78
CA GLY A 57 -6.94 -12.08 12.07
C GLY A 57 -6.24 -11.38 13.22
N LYS A 58 -5.79 -10.14 13.05
CA LYS A 58 -5.09 -9.37 14.07
C LYS A 58 -5.84 -8.09 14.40
N SER A 59 -5.54 -7.56 15.59
CA SER A 59 -6.04 -6.26 16.02
C SER A 59 -5.49 -5.16 15.13
N GLY A 60 -6.28 -4.10 14.94
CA GLY A 60 -5.86 -2.95 14.17
C GLY A 60 -4.91 -2.03 14.91
N MET A 61 -4.21 -1.21 14.15
CA MET A 61 -3.27 -0.23 14.68
C MET A 61 -3.33 1.04 13.85
N ARG A 62 -3.32 2.20 14.54
CA ARG A 62 -3.28 3.51 13.88
C ARG A 62 -1.88 4.09 14.01
N PHE A 63 -1.40 4.69 12.93
CA PHE A 63 -0.12 5.38 12.96
C PHE A 63 -0.15 6.56 11.99
N LYS A 64 0.87 7.41 12.06
CA LYS A 64 0.93 8.64 11.26
C LYS A 64 2.27 8.71 10.52
N PRO A 65 2.39 8.01 9.37
CA PRO A 65 3.62 8.01 8.62
C PRO A 65 3.85 9.34 7.90
N THR A 66 5.12 9.61 7.63
CA THR A 66 5.55 10.74 6.81
C THR A 66 5.74 10.30 5.38
N VAL A 67 5.15 11.01 4.43
CA VAL A 67 5.32 10.72 3.01
C VAL A 67 6.74 11.05 2.59
N LEU A 68 7.46 10.08 2.06
CA LEU A 68 8.82 10.25 1.59
C LEU A 68 8.89 10.55 0.10
N SER A 69 8.04 9.91 -0.70
CA SER A 69 8.10 10.04 -2.15
C SER A 69 6.72 9.85 -2.75
N VAL A 70 6.36 10.73 -3.67
CA VAL A 70 5.16 10.61 -4.51
C VAL A 70 5.59 10.85 -5.94
N ARG A 71 5.65 9.78 -6.72
CA ARG A 71 5.93 9.83 -8.15
C ARG A 71 4.75 9.23 -8.88
N PRO A 72 3.84 10.05 -9.40
CA PRO A 72 2.58 9.56 -10.00
C PRO A 72 2.80 8.41 -10.99
N GLU A 73 2.02 7.36 -10.82
CA GLU A 73 2.04 6.14 -11.63
C GLU A 73 3.33 5.32 -11.51
N ARG A 74 4.21 5.66 -10.55
CA ARG A 74 5.48 4.96 -10.38
C ARG A 74 5.78 4.56 -8.94
N GLU A 75 5.63 5.48 -7.99
CA GLU A 75 6.07 5.21 -6.62
C GLU A 75 5.29 6.01 -5.59
N LEU A 76 4.89 5.33 -4.53
CA LEU A 76 4.41 5.94 -3.30
C LEU A 76 5.17 5.32 -2.15
N ARG A 77 5.77 6.13 -1.29
CA ARG A 77 6.60 5.65 -0.20
C ARG A 77 6.39 6.51 1.03
N TRP A 78 6.25 5.86 2.19
CA TRP A 78 6.14 6.57 3.46
C TRP A 78 6.93 5.86 4.56
N LEU A 79 7.25 6.61 5.62
CA LEU A 79 8.00 6.11 6.77
C LEU A 79 7.13 6.22 8.02
N GLY A 80 6.82 5.09 8.62
CA GLY A 80 6.15 5.01 9.90
C GLY A 80 7.15 4.72 11.00
N ARG A 81 6.91 5.30 12.18
CA ARG A 81 7.73 5.04 13.35
C ARG A 81 6.84 4.70 14.52
N LEU A 82 7.19 3.60 15.20
CA LEU A 82 6.48 3.18 16.39
C LEU A 82 7.31 3.59 17.59
N LEU A 83 6.70 4.34 18.51
CA LEU A 83 7.34 4.88 19.70
C LEU A 83 8.34 5.97 19.33
N PHE A 84 9.62 5.65 19.22
CA PHE A 84 10.70 6.59 18.90
C PHE A 84 11.49 6.10 17.70
N SER A 85 12.14 7.04 17.01
CA SER A 85 13.05 6.72 15.92
C SER A 85 14.08 5.69 16.37
N GLY A 86 14.30 4.65 15.56
CA GLY A 86 15.28 3.62 15.85
C GLY A 86 14.77 2.47 16.71
N ILE A 87 13.58 2.55 17.25
CA ILE A 87 12.97 1.45 18.02
C ILE A 87 12.28 0.47 17.07
N PHE A 88 11.37 0.97 16.25
CA PHE A 88 10.73 0.17 15.22
C PHE A 88 10.24 1.10 14.12
N ASP A 89 10.99 1.14 13.03
CA ASP A 89 10.70 1.98 11.88
C ASP A 89 10.29 1.11 10.70
N GLY A 90 9.32 1.57 9.92
CA GLY A 90 8.87 0.86 8.73
C GLY A 90 8.76 1.80 7.55
N GLU A 91 9.52 1.51 6.50
CA GLU A 91 9.44 2.25 5.24
C GLU A 91 8.61 1.44 4.25
N HIS A 92 7.37 1.85 4.06
CA HIS A 92 6.40 1.18 3.19
C HIS A 92 6.47 1.77 1.79
N TYR A 93 6.43 0.92 0.77
CA TYR A 93 6.48 1.40 -0.60
C TYR A 93 5.55 0.61 -1.53
N PHE A 94 5.05 1.34 -2.51
CA PHE A 94 4.32 0.81 -3.66
C PHE A 94 5.07 1.23 -4.91
N LEU A 95 5.50 0.27 -5.70
CA LEU A 95 6.19 0.52 -6.96
C LEU A 95 5.33 0.01 -8.10
N LEU A 96 5.13 0.84 -9.11
CA LEU A 96 4.35 0.50 -10.28
C LEU A 96 5.25 0.55 -11.50
N GLU A 97 5.30 -0.55 -12.24
CA GLU A 97 6.06 -0.64 -13.48
C GLU A 97 5.13 -1.04 -14.62
N PRO A 98 5.15 -0.30 -15.75
CA PRO A 98 4.34 -0.70 -16.89
C PRO A 98 4.86 -2.01 -17.49
N ILE A 99 3.93 -2.91 -17.85
CA ILE A 99 4.21 -4.11 -18.59
C ILE A 99 3.48 -3.94 -19.92
N GLY A 100 4.23 -3.62 -20.99
CA GLY A 100 3.62 -3.28 -22.26
C GLY A 100 2.76 -2.02 -22.14
N ASN A 101 1.63 -1.99 -22.84
CA ASN A 101 0.80 -0.78 -22.95
C ASN A 101 -0.39 -0.73 -21.98
N SER A 102 -0.76 -1.85 -21.36
CA SER A 102 -2.03 -1.92 -20.65
C SER A 102 -1.98 -2.70 -19.34
N ARG A 103 -0.80 -3.08 -18.89
CA ARG A 103 -0.63 -3.85 -17.66
C ARG A 103 0.38 -3.19 -16.74
N THR A 104 0.30 -3.55 -15.46
CA THR A 104 1.17 -3.00 -14.43
C THR A 104 1.72 -4.12 -13.56
N ARG A 105 3.03 -4.07 -13.27
CA ARG A 105 3.63 -4.84 -12.19
C ARG A 105 3.58 -4.00 -10.93
N LEU A 106 2.84 -4.46 -9.93
CA LEU A 106 2.83 -3.82 -8.62
C LEU A 106 3.78 -4.56 -7.69
N THR A 107 4.66 -3.81 -7.05
CA THR A 107 5.46 -4.31 -5.93
C THR A 107 5.04 -3.55 -4.69
N GLN A 108 4.64 -4.27 -3.66
CA GLN A 108 4.35 -3.68 -2.35
C GLN A 108 5.25 -4.30 -1.32
N GLY A 109 5.96 -3.47 -0.59
CA GLY A 109 6.88 -3.96 0.40
C GLY A 109 7.06 -3.00 1.56
N GLU A 110 7.83 -3.45 2.54
CA GLU A 110 8.18 -2.64 3.68
C GLU A 110 9.53 -3.07 4.21
N LYS A 111 10.36 -2.08 4.51
CA LYS A 111 11.66 -2.30 5.12
C LYS A 111 11.56 -1.90 6.57
N PHE A 112 11.69 -2.89 7.45
CA PHE A 112 11.61 -2.68 8.90
C PHE A 112 13.01 -2.59 9.48
N SER A 113 13.20 -1.63 10.38
CA SER A 113 14.48 -1.45 11.06
C SER A 113 14.26 -1.04 12.51
N GLY A 114 15.28 -1.23 13.35
CA GLY A 114 15.23 -0.83 14.73
C GLY A 114 15.41 -1.99 15.70
N LEU A 115 15.47 -1.67 17.00
CA LEU A 115 15.81 -2.61 18.05
C LEU A 115 14.79 -3.73 18.22
N LEU A 116 13.51 -3.48 17.94
CA LEU A 116 12.44 -4.45 18.20
C LEU A 116 12.14 -5.37 17.02
N VAL A 117 12.80 -5.21 15.88
CA VAL A 117 12.45 -5.99 14.68
C VAL A 117 12.57 -7.50 14.93
N GLY A 118 13.61 -7.93 15.62
CA GLY A 118 13.83 -9.35 15.89
C GLY A 118 12.79 -9.96 16.82
N LEU A 119 12.10 -9.15 17.61
CA LEU A 119 11.09 -9.61 18.56
C LEU A 119 9.69 -9.68 17.97
N LEU A 120 9.49 -9.14 16.75
CA LEU A 120 8.17 -8.98 16.17
C LEU A 120 7.95 -9.84 14.92
N SER A 121 8.63 -10.98 14.83
CA SER A 121 8.55 -11.85 13.65
C SER A 121 7.14 -12.32 13.33
N GLY A 122 6.33 -12.63 14.34
CA GLY A 122 4.93 -13.02 14.12
C GLY A 122 4.09 -11.88 13.53
N THR A 123 4.34 -10.65 13.98
CA THR A 123 3.69 -9.47 13.44
C THR A 123 4.10 -9.25 11.99
N LEU A 124 5.37 -9.51 11.65
CA LEU A 124 5.86 -9.35 10.29
C LEU A 124 5.19 -10.35 9.34
N SER A 125 4.98 -11.58 9.78
CA SER A 125 4.29 -12.60 8.97
C SER A 125 2.84 -12.18 8.70
N ALA A 126 2.14 -11.68 9.71
CA ALA A 126 0.77 -11.19 9.55
C ALA A 126 0.72 -9.98 8.60
N THR A 127 1.73 -9.13 8.67
CA THR A 127 1.84 -7.97 7.78
C THR A 127 2.05 -8.41 6.34
N GLU A 128 2.87 -9.41 6.10
CA GLU A 128 3.07 -9.95 4.75
C GLU A 128 1.75 -10.48 4.18
N GLU A 129 0.97 -11.20 4.96
CA GLU A 129 -0.34 -11.68 4.54
C GLU A 129 -1.29 -10.52 4.24
N GLY A 130 -1.20 -9.44 5.01
CA GLY A 130 -1.97 -8.21 4.75
C GLY A 130 -1.60 -7.58 3.42
N PHE A 131 -0.32 -7.52 3.09
CA PHE A 131 0.15 -6.99 1.80
C PHE A 131 -0.38 -7.82 0.64
N LYS A 132 -0.32 -9.14 0.75
CA LYS A 132 -0.82 -10.03 -0.29
C LYS A 132 -2.33 -9.87 -0.50
N ALA A 133 -3.08 -9.75 0.59
CA ALA A 133 -4.51 -9.54 0.51
C ALA A 133 -4.83 -8.19 -0.15
N MET A 134 -4.10 -7.15 0.20
CA MET A 134 -4.26 -5.84 -0.41
C MET A 134 -3.92 -5.87 -1.89
N ASN A 135 -2.82 -6.52 -2.27
CA ASN A 135 -2.42 -6.64 -3.68
C ASN A 135 -3.55 -7.27 -4.51
N THR A 136 -4.13 -8.35 -4.01
CA THR A 136 -5.23 -9.04 -4.70
C THR A 136 -6.45 -8.14 -4.82
N ALA A 137 -6.78 -7.41 -3.76
CA ALA A 137 -7.94 -6.52 -3.77
C ALA A 137 -7.72 -5.32 -4.70
N LEU A 138 -6.50 -4.77 -4.72
CA LEU A 138 -6.15 -3.68 -5.63
C LEU A 138 -6.25 -4.12 -7.08
N LYS A 139 -5.74 -5.33 -7.39
CA LYS A 139 -5.86 -5.91 -8.72
C LYS A 139 -7.34 -6.02 -9.13
N GLN A 140 -8.16 -6.59 -8.28
CA GLN A 140 -9.59 -6.76 -8.57
C GLN A 140 -10.27 -5.41 -8.80
N GLU A 141 -9.98 -4.42 -7.96
CA GLU A 141 -10.59 -3.11 -8.08
C GLU A 141 -10.15 -2.38 -9.35
N ALA A 142 -8.86 -2.42 -9.66
CA ALA A 142 -8.33 -1.77 -10.85
C ALA A 142 -8.85 -2.42 -12.14
N GLU A 143 -8.92 -3.74 -12.18
CA GLU A 143 -9.38 -4.46 -13.36
C GLU A 143 -10.87 -4.34 -13.59
N ARG A 144 -11.67 -4.31 -12.51
CA ARG A 144 -13.12 -4.22 -12.62
C ARG A 144 -13.58 -2.92 -13.26
N ASN A 145 -12.95 -1.80 -12.94
CA ASN A 145 -13.35 -0.48 -13.40
C ASN A 145 -12.36 0.13 -14.39
N GLY A 146 -11.42 -0.69 -14.90
CA GLY A 146 -10.32 -0.19 -15.70
C GLY A 146 -10.60 -0.11 -17.19
N SER A 147 -11.69 -0.73 -17.69
CA SER A 147 -11.99 -0.71 -19.11
C SER A 147 -12.83 0.50 -19.50
N PRO A 148 -12.66 1.04 -20.71
CA PRO A 148 -13.53 2.09 -21.22
C PRO A 148 -15.00 1.66 -21.27
N ASP A 149 -15.24 0.39 -21.50
CA ASP A 149 -16.61 -0.15 -21.55
C ASP A 149 -17.30 -0.08 -20.20
N GLY A 150 -16.57 -0.29 -19.12
CA GLY A 150 -17.10 -0.13 -17.77
C GLY A 150 -17.54 1.28 -17.48
N LEU A 151 -16.85 2.27 -18.02
CA LEU A 151 -17.24 3.67 -17.90
C LEU A 151 -18.48 3.98 -18.72
N ALA A 152 -18.58 3.40 -19.91
CA ALA A 152 -19.75 3.59 -20.76
C ALA A 152 -21.02 3.06 -20.09
N HIS A 153 -20.92 1.96 -19.38
CA HIS A 153 -22.04 1.38 -18.63
C HIS A 153 -22.47 2.22 -17.45
N ALA A 154 -21.57 2.95 -16.87
CA ALA A 154 -21.87 3.83 -15.75
C ALA A 154 -22.68 5.07 -16.16
N SER A 155 -22.80 5.32 -17.47
CA SER A 155 -23.51 6.49 -17.98
C SER A 155 -25.01 6.26 -18.21
N PHE A 156 -25.50 5.07 -17.96
CA PHE A 156 -26.91 4.74 -18.18
C PHE A 156 -27.75 4.77 -16.93
#